data_c34e175fdfb9b8d7c514007a964797e1
#
_entry.id   c34e175fdfb9b8d7c514007a964797e1
#
_cell.length_a   1.000
_cell.length_b   1.000
_cell.length_c   1.000
_cell.angle_alpha   90.00
_cell.angle_beta   90.00
_cell.angle_gamma   90.00
#
_symmetry.space_group_name_H-M   'P 1'
#
loop_
_entity.id
_entity.type
_entity.pdbx_description
1 polymer ?
#
loop_
_entity_poly.entity_id
_entity_poly.type
_entity_poly.pdbx_seq_one_letter_code
_entity_poly.pdbx_strand_id
1 'polypeptide(L)'
;MFEIPDIQLNQYGKPARIMFLAPYAPDAPDFSKKPYTGNGGYPQYHYNIYKAIQDIGYDVVSSSKPYSVQFAKGNVDYVFSLMNRFAMSRPEIFISSYCEFIQIPYLGAPPNIRAIAEDKLLTKMVFRSLELNVPEGIGLSGEKGIPAQAPFPGPYFVKKRFGAASGGIREDSICSSWKAVDSCARRLMEEGHEVLVEQYCEGIDVTVPVLGGENPVILGLSLIHISEPTRLRRIS
;
A
#
# COMPACT_ATOMS: atom_id res chain seq x y z
N MET A 1 -0.03 4.85 -27.82
CA MET A 1 1.18 5.45 -27.23
C MET A 1 0.68 6.61 -26.40
N PHE A 2 0.73 6.51 -25.08
CA PHE A 2 0.25 7.58 -24.21
C PHE A 2 1.38 8.59 -24.07
N GLU A 3 1.12 9.83 -24.49
CA GLU A 3 2.04 10.94 -24.20
C GLU A 3 1.96 11.23 -22.70
N ILE A 4 3.05 10.96 -22.00
CA ILE A 4 3.24 11.44 -20.63
C ILE A 4 3.48 12.94 -20.78
N PRO A 5 2.66 13.81 -20.17
CA PRO A 5 2.90 15.24 -20.24
C PRO A 5 4.32 15.53 -19.75
N ASP A 6 5.02 16.41 -20.44
CA ASP A 6 6.35 16.88 -20.02
C ASP A 6 6.26 17.42 -18.59
N ILE A 7 6.64 16.60 -17.63
CA ILE A 7 6.81 17.02 -16.25
C ILE A 7 8.07 17.89 -16.26
N GLN A 8 7.91 19.19 -16.15
CA GLN A 8 9.04 20.11 -16.01
C GLN A 8 9.78 19.80 -14.70
N LEU A 9 10.71 18.88 -14.79
CA LEU A 9 11.64 18.50 -13.73
C LEU A 9 12.74 19.55 -13.68
N ASN A 10 12.56 20.63 -13.00
CA ASN A 10 13.58 21.58 -12.54
C ASN A 10 13.33 23.06 -12.89
N GLN A 11 12.76 23.78 -11.95
CA GLN A 11 12.96 25.23 -11.83
C GLN A 11 14.20 25.60 -10.97
N TYR A 12 14.93 24.64 -10.45
CA TYR A 12 16.07 24.86 -9.56
C TYR A 12 17.35 24.41 -10.26
N GLY A 13 18.18 25.32 -10.71
CA GLY A 13 19.42 25.08 -11.46
C GLY A 13 20.49 24.19 -10.79
N LYS A 14 20.11 23.39 -9.78
CA LYS A 14 20.89 22.31 -9.18
C LYS A 14 19.99 21.08 -9.08
N PRO A 15 20.53 19.85 -9.23
CA PRO A 15 19.76 18.64 -8.99
C PRO A 15 19.22 18.67 -7.54
N ALA A 16 17.91 18.43 -7.40
CA ALA A 16 17.29 18.34 -6.08
C ALA A 16 17.92 17.21 -5.27
N ARG A 17 18.10 17.44 -3.99
CA ARG A 17 18.58 16.42 -3.07
C ARG A 17 17.41 15.66 -2.46
N ILE A 18 17.39 14.34 -2.67
CA ILE A 18 16.28 13.47 -2.30
C ILE A 18 16.69 12.58 -1.14
N MET A 19 15.86 12.53 -0.09
CA MET A 19 15.95 11.51 0.95
C MET A 19 15.16 10.29 0.53
N PHE A 20 15.85 9.20 0.23
CA PHE A 20 15.25 7.91 -0.07
C PHE A 20 15.10 7.07 1.21
N LEU A 21 13.87 6.83 1.63
CA LEU A 21 13.55 6.01 2.81
C LEU A 21 12.89 4.70 2.38
N ALA A 22 13.56 3.59 2.62
CA ALA A 22 13.03 2.27 2.26
C ALA A 22 13.56 1.20 3.23
N PRO A 23 12.77 0.15 3.57
CA PRO A 23 13.27 -0.97 4.37
C PRO A 23 14.53 -1.62 3.80
N TYR A 24 14.67 -1.62 2.49
CA TYR A 24 15.85 -2.09 1.75
C TYR A 24 16.53 -0.90 1.08
N ALA A 25 17.14 -0.01 1.87
CA ALA A 25 17.98 1.10 1.42
C ALA A 25 19.47 0.72 1.51
N PRO A 26 20.42 1.50 0.97
CA PRO A 26 21.85 1.19 0.99
C PRO A 26 22.47 0.81 2.32
N ASP A 27 21.94 1.30 3.42
CA ASP A 27 22.35 0.94 4.79
C ASP A 27 21.73 -0.39 5.29
N ALA A 28 20.80 -0.99 4.55
CA ALA A 28 20.24 -2.28 4.90
C ALA A 28 21.18 -3.44 4.48
N PRO A 29 21.30 -4.51 5.30
CA PRO A 29 22.24 -5.60 5.02
C PRO A 29 22.08 -6.30 3.69
N ASP A 30 20.86 -6.28 3.13
CA ASP A 30 20.52 -7.00 1.91
C ASP A 30 20.50 -6.15 0.64
N PHE A 31 20.73 -4.85 0.75
CA PHE A 31 20.61 -3.92 -0.38
C PHE A 31 21.60 -4.23 -1.53
N SER A 32 22.83 -4.59 -1.20
CA SER A 32 23.90 -4.84 -2.18
C SER A 32 23.88 -6.23 -2.77
N LYS A 33 23.10 -7.17 -2.23
CA LYS A 33 23.04 -8.54 -2.71
C LYS A 33 22.27 -8.62 -4.03
N LYS A 34 22.92 -9.05 -5.10
CA LYS A 34 22.35 -9.28 -6.42
C LYS A 34 22.79 -10.62 -7.00
N PRO A 35 21.91 -11.34 -7.74
CA PRO A 35 20.46 -11.14 -7.80
C PRO A 35 19.82 -11.42 -6.44
N TYR A 36 18.73 -10.71 -6.13
CA TYR A 36 17.97 -11.02 -4.92
C TYR A 36 17.23 -12.35 -5.12
N THR A 37 17.88 -13.42 -4.67
CA THR A 37 17.31 -14.77 -4.69
C THR A 37 16.42 -14.96 -3.49
N GLY A 38 15.16 -14.93 -3.66
CA GLY A 38 14.16 -15.08 -2.62
C GLY A 38 12.84 -14.54 -3.10
N ASN A 39 11.80 -14.66 -2.35
CA ASN A 39 10.43 -14.32 -2.76
C ASN A 39 10.28 -12.87 -3.28
N GLY A 40 10.93 -12.66 -4.23
CA GLY A 40 11.00 -11.63 -5.21
C GLY A 40 10.70 -10.27 -4.73
N GLY A 41 10.94 -9.50 -4.68
CA GLY A 41 10.17 -8.42 -4.83
C GLY A 41 10.70 -7.21 -4.16
N TYR A 42 10.59 -7.04 -2.88
CA TYR A 42 10.85 -5.76 -2.23
C TYR A 42 12.32 -5.30 -2.27
N PRO A 43 13.33 -6.12 -2.01
CA PRO A 43 14.72 -5.69 -2.10
C PRO A 43 15.10 -5.25 -3.52
N GLN A 44 14.75 -6.03 -4.54
CA GLN A 44 15.02 -5.68 -5.93
C GLN A 44 14.23 -4.44 -6.38
N TYR A 45 12.97 -4.36 -5.98
CA TYR A 45 12.12 -3.21 -6.27
C TYR A 45 12.69 -1.92 -5.68
N HIS A 46 13.06 -1.91 -4.39
CA HIS A 46 13.65 -0.75 -3.74
C HIS A 46 15.01 -0.37 -4.35
N TYR A 47 15.82 -1.38 -4.69
CA TYR A 47 17.09 -1.14 -5.37
C TYR A 47 16.88 -0.48 -6.74
N ASN A 48 15.95 -0.98 -7.54
CA ASN A 48 15.71 -0.44 -8.88
C ASN A 48 15.22 1.01 -8.81
N ILE A 49 14.34 1.33 -7.85
CA ILE A 49 13.88 2.72 -7.66
C ILE A 49 15.02 3.61 -7.21
N TYR A 50 15.80 3.18 -6.21
CA TYR A 50 16.97 3.95 -5.77
C TYR A 50 17.92 4.26 -6.90
N LYS A 51 18.25 3.25 -7.71
CA LYS A 51 19.10 3.42 -8.89
C LYS A 51 18.48 4.35 -9.94
N ALA A 52 17.19 4.19 -10.23
CA ALA A 52 16.51 5.04 -11.18
C ALA A 52 16.57 6.53 -10.79
N ILE A 53 16.39 6.85 -9.50
CA ILE A 53 16.49 8.22 -8.99
C ILE A 53 17.91 8.76 -9.18
N GLN A 54 18.94 7.96 -8.91
CA GLN A 54 20.34 8.35 -9.17
C GLN A 54 20.64 8.53 -10.65
N ASP A 55 20.17 7.61 -11.50
CA ASP A 55 20.44 7.61 -12.94
C ASP A 55 19.77 8.81 -13.65
N ILE A 56 18.69 9.35 -13.09
CA ILE A 56 18.06 10.63 -13.52
C ILE A 56 18.95 11.84 -13.13
N GLY A 57 19.91 11.68 -12.22
CA GLY A 57 20.86 12.73 -11.84
C GLY A 57 20.56 13.45 -10.53
N TYR A 58 19.64 12.92 -9.71
CA TYR A 58 19.41 13.50 -8.38
C TYR A 58 20.50 13.11 -7.37
N ASP A 59 20.81 14.04 -6.45
CA ASP A 59 21.62 13.73 -5.26
C ASP A 59 20.74 12.96 -4.25
N VAL A 60 21.12 11.72 -3.90
CA VAL A 60 20.32 10.84 -3.08
C VAL A 60 21.03 10.50 -1.77
N VAL A 61 20.44 10.92 -0.67
CA VAL A 61 20.76 10.37 0.67
C VAL A 61 19.71 9.32 1.01
N SER A 62 20.12 8.23 1.66
CA SER A 62 19.21 7.10 1.90
C SER A 62 19.31 6.57 3.32
N SER A 63 18.21 5.99 3.80
CA SER A 63 18.19 5.26 5.07
C SER A 63 17.14 4.15 5.07
N SER A 64 17.47 3.04 5.72
CA SER A 64 16.53 1.96 6.05
C SER A 64 15.75 2.21 7.35
N LYS A 65 15.95 3.36 7.98
CA LYS A 65 15.36 3.70 9.28
C LYS A 65 14.33 4.82 9.14
N PRO A 66 13.08 4.59 9.55
CA PRO A 66 12.00 5.56 9.39
C PRO A 66 12.24 6.88 10.10
N TYR A 67 12.82 6.84 11.29
CA TYR A 67 13.10 8.04 12.08
C TYR A 67 14.16 8.96 11.45
N SER A 68 14.88 8.50 10.42
CA SER A 68 15.81 9.36 9.68
C SER A 68 15.13 10.54 9.01
N VAL A 69 13.80 10.49 8.81
CA VAL A 69 13.02 11.62 8.28
C VAL A 69 13.17 12.89 9.13
N GLN A 70 13.48 12.78 10.43
CA GLN A 70 13.70 13.93 11.30
C GLN A 70 14.88 14.82 10.84
N PHE A 71 15.81 14.27 10.08
CA PHE A 71 16.96 14.98 9.54
C PHE A 71 16.71 15.57 8.15
N ALA A 72 15.49 15.47 7.62
CA ALA A 72 15.20 15.94 6.27
C ALA A 72 15.24 17.48 6.16
N LYS A 73 14.65 18.20 7.13
CA LYS A 73 14.55 19.66 7.07
C LYS A 73 15.92 20.34 7.03
N GLY A 74 16.14 21.15 5.99
CA GLY A 74 17.41 21.87 5.77
C GLY A 74 18.52 21.01 5.16
N ASN A 75 18.31 19.70 4.99
CA ASN A 75 19.31 18.78 4.43
C ASN A 75 18.90 18.18 3.08
N VAL A 76 17.60 18.16 2.77
CA VAL A 76 17.08 17.66 1.51
C VAL A 76 15.91 18.50 1.02
N ASP A 77 15.61 18.41 -0.25
CA ASP A 77 14.51 19.15 -0.91
C ASP A 77 13.23 18.31 -1.00
N TYR A 78 13.34 16.98 -0.90
CA TYR A 78 12.23 16.07 -1.09
C TYR A 78 12.43 14.74 -0.34
N VAL A 79 11.34 14.14 0.15
CA VAL A 79 11.35 12.83 0.78
C VAL A 79 10.65 11.81 -0.10
N PHE A 80 11.39 10.84 -0.60
CA PHE A 80 10.87 9.69 -1.33
C PHE A 80 10.81 8.48 -0.41
N SER A 81 9.63 8.15 0.11
CA SER A 81 9.48 7.07 1.08
C SER A 81 8.73 5.86 0.54
N LEU A 82 9.35 4.70 0.71
CA LEU A 82 8.75 3.37 0.53
C LEU A 82 8.56 2.66 1.89
N MET A 83 8.53 3.44 2.97
CA MET A 83 8.37 2.95 4.35
C MET A 83 6.89 2.74 4.68
N ASN A 84 6.36 1.58 4.33
CA ASN A 84 4.94 1.25 4.51
C ASN A 84 4.70 0.29 5.68
N ARG A 85 5.74 -0.08 6.46
CA ARG A 85 5.60 -1.05 7.55
C ARG A 85 6.57 -0.73 8.69
N PHE A 86 6.02 -0.27 9.79
CA PHE A 86 6.71 -0.14 11.06
C PHE A 86 6.07 -1.04 12.11
N ALA A 87 6.74 -1.21 13.24
CA ALA A 87 6.16 -1.78 14.44
C ALA A 87 5.17 -0.81 15.13
N MET A 88 4.23 -0.28 14.37
CA MET A 88 3.20 0.68 14.79
C MET A 88 1.84 0.24 14.25
N SER A 89 0.78 0.62 14.93
CA SER A 89 -0.58 0.26 14.52
C SER A 89 -1.00 0.89 13.18
N ARG A 90 -0.45 2.05 12.84
CA ARG A 90 -0.77 2.81 11.61
C ARG A 90 0.52 3.38 11.01
N PRO A 91 1.40 2.53 10.46
CA PRO A 91 2.74 2.94 10.02
C PRO A 91 2.72 3.84 8.79
N GLU A 92 1.74 3.68 7.91
CA GLU A 92 1.75 4.32 6.59
C GLU A 92 1.53 5.83 6.64
N ILE A 93 0.98 6.36 7.72
CA ILE A 93 0.77 7.80 7.88
C ILE A 93 1.94 8.53 8.51
N PHE A 94 2.88 7.82 9.17
CA PHE A 94 3.93 8.45 9.96
C PHE A 94 4.81 9.39 9.13
N ILE A 95 5.36 8.91 8.03
CA ILE A 95 6.29 9.70 7.21
C ILE A 95 5.58 10.92 6.61
N SER A 96 4.39 10.73 6.04
CA SER A 96 3.63 11.85 5.46
C SER A 96 3.24 12.89 6.50
N SER A 97 2.80 12.47 7.69
CA SER A 97 2.48 13.39 8.80
C SER A 97 3.70 14.18 9.27
N TYR A 98 4.84 13.51 9.35
CA TYR A 98 6.08 14.16 9.76
C TYR A 98 6.56 15.15 8.69
N CYS A 99 6.50 14.79 7.42
CA CYS A 99 6.86 15.69 6.33
C CYS A 99 5.97 16.94 6.28
N GLU A 100 4.64 16.79 6.48
CA GLU A 100 3.72 17.91 6.64
C GLU A 100 4.13 18.82 7.81
N PHE A 101 4.41 18.22 8.97
CA PHE A 101 4.81 18.95 10.17
C PHE A 101 6.08 19.77 9.95
N ILE A 102 7.09 19.20 9.29
CA ILE A 102 8.37 19.90 9.02
C ILE A 102 8.33 20.71 7.71
N GLN A 103 7.22 20.69 6.98
CA GLN A 103 7.03 21.42 5.72
C GLN A 103 8.05 21.02 4.64
N ILE A 104 8.19 19.74 4.38
CA ILE A 104 9.02 19.20 3.30
C ILE A 104 8.13 18.46 2.28
N PRO A 105 8.31 18.67 0.97
CA PRO A 105 7.64 17.90 -0.06
C PRO A 105 8.00 16.42 0.03
N TYR A 106 7.02 15.54 -0.24
CA TYR A 106 7.21 14.09 -0.14
C TYR A 106 6.38 13.32 -1.17
N LEU A 107 6.74 12.05 -1.39
CA LEU A 107 5.98 11.15 -2.25
C LEU A 107 4.72 10.65 -1.56
N GLY A 108 3.61 10.81 -2.24
CA GLY A 108 2.34 10.15 -1.93
C GLY A 108 1.26 11.09 -1.43
N ALA A 109 0.14 10.48 -1.00
CA ALA A 109 -1.03 11.21 -0.55
C ALA A 109 -0.81 11.84 0.84
N PRO A 110 -1.57 12.90 1.17
CA PRO A 110 -1.62 13.48 2.51
C PRO A 110 -2.02 12.45 3.57
N PRO A 111 -1.66 12.69 4.86
CA PRO A 111 -1.89 11.71 5.93
C PRO A 111 -3.35 11.27 6.09
N ASN A 112 -4.31 12.17 5.94
CA ASN A 112 -5.73 11.88 6.01
C ASN A 112 -6.18 10.91 4.90
N ILE A 113 -5.71 11.10 3.68
CA ILE A 113 -6.01 10.21 2.55
C ILE A 113 -5.33 8.86 2.72
N ARG A 114 -4.07 8.85 3.20
CA ARG A 114 -3.37 7.61 3.52
C ARG A 114 -4.08 6.82 4.62
N ALA A 115 -4.56 7.47 5.67
CA ALA A 115 -5.32 6.84 6.75
C ALA A 115 -6.61 6.18 6.25
N ILE A 116 -7.33 6.84 5.33
CA ILE A 116 -8.51 6.26 4.68
C ILE A 116 -8.12 5.04 3.85
N ALA A 117 -7.09 5.15 3.02
CA ALA A 117 -6.66 4.07 2.13
C ALA A 117 -6.14 2.83 2.89
N GLU A 118 -5.53 3.02 4.06
CA GLU A 118 -5.04 1.92 4.91
C GLU A 118 -6.19 1.12 5.54
N ASP A 119 -7.30 1.77 5.89
CA ASP A 119 -8.47 1.14 6.46
C ASP A 119 -9.50 0.79 5.38
N LYS A 120 -9.51 -0.47 4.95
CA LYS A 120 -10.41 -0.95 3.89
C LYS A 120 -11.89 -0.79 4.22
N LEU A 121 -12.27 -0.87 5.50
CA LEU A 121 -13.65 -0.62 5.91
C LEU A 121 -14.00 0.87 5.79
N LEU A 122 -13.13 1.74 6.26
CA LEU A 122 -13.32 3.18 6.14
C LEU A 122 -13.36 3.62 4.68
N THR A 123 -12.46 3.09 3.84
CA THR A 123 -12.48 3.31 2.38
C THR A 123 -13.85 2.95 1.77
N LYS A 124 -14.42 1.79 2.15
CA LYS A 124 -15.76 1.40 1.70
C LYS A 124 -16.85 2.38 2.14
N MET A 125 -16.77 2.86 3.39
CA MET A 125 -17.74 3.84 3.91
C MET A 125 -17.65 5.16 3.15
N VAL A 126 -16.44 5.64 2.86
CA VAL A 126 -16.23 6.86 2.06
C VAL A 126 -16.76 6.66 0.63
N PHE A 127 -16.47 5.54 -0.01
CA PHE A 127 -16.95 5.28 -1.37
C PHE A 127 -18.48 5.18 -1.44
N ARG A 128 -19.12 4.57 -0.43
CA ARG A 128 -20.59 4.57 -0.33
C ARG A 128 -21.17 5.96 -0.16
N SER A 129 -20.53 6.82 0.62
CA SER A 129 -20.99 8.21 0.79
C SER A 129 -20.88 9.04 -0.50
N LEU A 130 -20.05 8.59 -1.44
CA LEU A 130 -19.90 9.13 -2.78
C LEU A 130 -20.76 8.40 -3.83
N GLU A 131 -21.72 7.58 -3.39
CA GLU A 131 -22.63 6.77 -4.22
C GLU A 131 -21.89 5.79 -5.17
N LEU A 132 -20.64 5.44 -4.85
CA LEU A 132 -19.90 4.43 -5.59
C LEU A 132 -20.29 3.03 -5.15
N ASN A 133 -20.46 2.13 -6.11
CA ASN A 133 -20.74 0.73 -5.83
C ASN A 133 -19.56 0.04 -5.18
N VAL A 134 -19.78 -0.48 -3.99
CA VAL A 134 -18.82 -1.30 -3.25
C VAL A 134 -19.52 -2.55 -2.70
N PRO A 135 -18.83 -3.69 -2.63
CA PRO A 135 -19.40 -4.89 -2.04
C PRO A 135 -19.91 -4.63 -0.61
N GLU A 136 -21.00 -5.29 -0.18
CA GLU A 136 -21.40 -5.29 1.21
C GLU A 136 -20.24 -5.77 2.09
N GLY A 137 -20.15 -5.25 3.32
CA GLY A 137 -19.07 -5.68 4.21
C GLY A 137 -19.19 -5.13 5.62
N ILE A 138 -18.61 -5.89 6.55
CA ILE A 138 -18.53 -5.53 7.97
C ILE A 138 -17.11 -5.70 8.51
N GLY A 139 -16.78 -4.86 9.48
CA GLY A 139 -15.56 -5.01 10.27
C GLY A 139 -15.79 -5.84 11.52
N LEU A 140 -14.92 -6.80 11.78
CA LEU A 140 -14.90 -7.63 12.96
C LEU A 140 -13.65 -7.33 13.79
N SER A 141 -13.79 -7.36 15.10
CA SER A 141 -12.70 -7.26 16.06
C SER A 141 -12.95 -8.18 17.24
N GLY A 142 -11.92 -8.48 18.03
CA GLY A 142 -12.06 -9.31 19.22
C GLY A 142 -13.10 -8.78 20.21
N GLU A 143 -13.30 -7.47 20.29
CA GLU A 143 -14.28 -6.83 21.17
C GLU A 143 -15.72 -6.98 20.66
N LYS A 144 -15.93 -6.88 19.34
CA LYS A 144 -17.26 -6.93 18.73
C LYS A 144 -17.76 -8.36 18.49
N GLY A 145 -16.83 -9.32 18.41
CA GLY A 145 -17.14 -10.70 18.08
C GLY A 145 -17.61 -10.88 16.63
N ILE A 146 -18.08 -12.09 16.33
CA ILE A 146 -18.62 -12.48 15.03
C ILE A 146 -20.14 -12.61 15.18
N PRO A 147 -20.96 -11.94 14.33
CA PRO A 147 -22.42 -12.10 14.38
C PRO A 147 -22.85 -13.55 14.20
N ALA A 148 -23.86 -13.97 14.97
CA ALA A 148 -24.40 -15.34 14.88
C ALA A 148 -25.02 -15.66 13.51
N GLN A 149 -25.51 -14.62 12.83
CA GLN A 149 -26.10 -14.73 11.49
C GLN A 149 -25.39 -13.82 10.50
N ALA A 150 -25.33 -14.26 9.25
CA ALA A 150 -24.77 -13.48 8.17
C ALA A 150 -25.56 -12.18 7.95
N PRO A 151 -24.91 -11.00 7.96
CA PRO A 151 -25.60 -9.72 7.76
C PRO A 151 -25.94 -9.43 6.29
N PHE A 152 -25.38 -10.19 5.36
CA PHE A 152 -25.62 -10.10 3.91
C PHE A 152 -25.38 -11.48 3.26
N PRO A 153 -25.94 -11.75 2.06
CA PRO A 153 -25.74 -13.01 1.37
C PRO A 153 -24.29 -13.21 0.91
N GLY A 154 -23.84 -14.47 0.90
CA GLY A 154 -22.54 -14.89 0.37
C GLY A 154 -22.55 -15.14 -1.16
N PRO A 155 -21.40 -15.59 -1.71
CA PRO A 155 -20.17 -15.96 -0.99
C PRO A 155 -19.43 -14.76 -0.36
N TYR A 156 -18.50 -15.03 0.56
CA TYR A 156 -17.81 -14.01 1.35
C TYR A 156 -16.33 -14.01 1.08
N PHE A 157 -15.71 -12.83 1.21
CA PHE A 157 -14.26 -12.68 1.21
C PHE A 157 -13.79 -12.15 2.56
N VAL A 158 -12.92 -12.90 3.22
CA VAL A 158 -12.39 -12.60 4.56
C VAL A 158 -10.95 -12.17 4.45
N LYS A 159 -10.63 -10.98 4.92
CA LYS A 159 -9.27 -10.40 4.85
C LYS A 159 -8.97 -9.49 6.03
N LYS A 160 -7.69 -9.16 6.21
CA LYS A 160 -7.28 -8.14 7.17
C LYS A 160 -7.89 -6.79 6.80
N ARG A 161 -8.46 -6.09 7.77
CA ARG A 161 -8.99 -4.73 7.62
C ARG A 161 -7.89 -3.76 7.21
N PHE A 162 -6.73 -3.85 7.86
CA PHE A 162 -5.55 -3.04 7.59
C PHE A 162 -4.47 -3.83 6.85
N GLY A 163 -3.55 -3.11 6.20
CA GLY A 163 -2.44 -3.70 5.47
C GLY A 163 -2.68 -3.86 3.97
N ALA A 164 -1.63 -4.26 3.27
CA ALA A 164 -1.56 -4.33 1.82
C ALA A 164 -0.91 -5.63 1.32
N ALA A 165 -0.65 -5.72 0.02
CA ALA A 165 0.09 -6.79 -0.65
C ALA A 165 -0.46 -8.20 -0.36
N SER A 166 -1.78 -8.35 -0.37
CA SER A 166 -2.48 -9.63 -0.13
C SER A 166 -2.06 -10.35 1.15
N GLY A 167 -1.54 -9.61 2.14
CA GLY A 167 -1.07 -10.18 3.41
C GLY A 167 -2.19 -10.89 4.16
N GLY A 168 -2.01 -12.20 4.41
CA GLY A 168 -2.98 -13.03 5.13
C GLY A 168 -4.11 -13.59 4.28
N ILE A 169 -4.16 -13.33 2.97
CA ILE A 169 -5.08 -13.99 2.04
C ILE A 169 -4.58 -15.41 1.79
N ARG A 170 -5.48 -16.39 1.92
CA ARG A 170 -5.25 -17.81 1.69
C ARG A 170 -6.42 -18.38 0.88
N GLU A 171 -6.35 -19.64 0.49
CA GLU A 171 -7.44 -20.33 -0.22
C GLU A 171 -8.76 -20.31 0.57
N ASP A 172 -8.68 -20.40 1.91
CA ASP A 172 -9.83 -20.33 2.82
C ASP A 172 -10.41 -18.91 3.00
N SER A 173 -9.82 -17.90 2.38
CA SER A 173 -10.31 -16.51 2.47
C SER A 173 -11.60 -16.29 1.67
N ILE A 174 -11.89 -17.14 0.66
CA ILE A 174 -13.18 -17.16 -0.01
C ILE A 174 -14.05 -18.20 0.67
N CYS A 175 -15.11 -17.74 1.32
CA CYS A 175 -15.99 -18.56 2.16
C CYS A 175 -17.37 -18.70 1.51
N SER A 176 -17.80 -19.94 1.28
CA SER A 176 -19.14 -20.25 0.72
C SER A 176 -20.26 -20.16 1.78
N SER A 177 -19.93 -20.16 3.07
CA SER A 177 -20.89 -20.12 4.17
C SER A 177 -20.43 -19.24 5.33
N TRP A 178 -21.38 -18.75 6.13
CA TRP A 178 -21.07 -17.96 7.32
C TRP A 178 -20.28 -18.73 8.38
N LYS A 179 -20.47 -20.05 8.45
CA LYS A 179 -19.66 -20.92 9.32
C LYS A 179 -18.20 -20.94 8.90
N ALA A 180 -17.91 -20.93 7.60
CA ALA A 180 -16.53 -20.84 7.11
C ALA A 180 -15.93 -19.45 7.40
N VAL A 181 -16.73 -18.38 7.32
CA VAL A 181 -16.33 -17.03 7.73
C VAL A 181 -15.90 -17.01 9.19
N ASP A 182 -16.69 -17.63 10.10
CA ASP A 182 -16.36 -17.67 11.53
C ASP A 182 -14.96 -18.26 11.77
N SER A 183 -14.65 -19.39 11.14
CA SER A 183 -13.35 -20.06 11.29
C SER A 183 -12.19 -19.21 10.73
N CYS A 184 -12.36 -18.63 9.54
CA CYS A 184 -11.33 -17.80 8.93
C CYS A 184 -11.11 -16.49 9.70
N ALA A 185 -12.18 -15.83 10.14
CA ALA A 185 -12.11 -14.59 10.90
C ALA A 185 -11.47 -14.79 12.27
N ARG A 186 -11.81 -15.87 12.99
CA ARG A 186 -11.16 -16.20 14.28
C ARG A 186 -9.66 -16.36 14.14
N ARG A 187 -9.21 -17.11 13.14
CA ARG A 187 -7.78 -17.28 12.87
C ARG A 187 -7.07 -15.92 12.70
N LEU A 188 -7.63 -15.01 11.91
CA LEU A 188 -7.03 -13.68 11.72
C LEU A 188 -7.07 -12.83 13.00
N MET A 189 -8.13 -12.95 13.79
CA MET A 189 -8.24 -12.24 15.08
C MET A 189 -7.28 -12.80 16.13
N GLU A 190 -7.05 -14.12 16.17
CA GLU A 190 -6.05 -14.77 17.03
C GLU A 190 -4.61 -14.37 16.64
N GLU A 191 -4.38 -14.10 15.35
CA GLU A 191 -3.13 -13.50 14.84
C GLU A 191 -3.02 -11.99 15.21
N GLY A 192 -3.98 -11.41 15.92
CA GLY A 192 -3.98 -10.00 16.37
C GLY A 192 -4.49 -9.00 15.33
N HIS A 193 -5.25 -9.44 14.32
CA HIS A 193 -5.74 -8.59 13.26
C HIS A 193 -7.22 -8.22 13.41
N GLU A 194 -7.58 -6.99 13.11
CA GLU A 194 -8.95 -6.65 12.77
C GLU A 194 -9.29 -7.19 11.38
N VAL A 195 -10.51 -7.68 11.22
CA VAL A 195 -10.95 -8.40 10.01
C VAL A 195 -12.01 -7.60 9.26
N LEU A 196 -11.93 -7.60 7.95
CA LEU A 196 -13.00 -7.20 7.05
C LEU A 196 -13.59 -8.47 6.43
N VAL A 197 -14.90 -8.63 6.56
CA VAL A 197 -15.68 -9.61 5.81
C VAL A 197 -16.51 -8.84 4.80
N GLU A 198 -16.41 -9.20 3.54
CA GLU A 198 -17.18 -8.56 2.47
C GLU A 198 -17.79 -9.60 1.53
N GLN A 199 -18.81 -9.20 0.79
CA GLN A 199 -19.34 -10.02 -0.28
C GLN A 199 -18.25 -10.26 -1.31
N TYR A 200 -18.05 -11.53 -1.68
CA TYR A 200 -17.13 -11.88 -2.75
C TYR A 200 -17.76 -11.54 -4.12
N CYS A 201 -17.05 -10.75 -4.89
CA CYS A 201 -17.41 -10.42 -6.25
C CYS A 201 -16.53 -11.23 -7.19
N GLU A 202 -17.15 -12.09 -7.97
CA GLU A 202 -16.45 -12.79 -9.04
C GLU A 202 -16.14 -11.84 -10.19
N GLY A 203 -14.94 -11.93 -10.76
CA GLY A 203 -14.54 -11.05 -11.85
C GLY A 203 -13.03 -11.02 -12.06
N ILE A 204 -12.60 -10.00 -12.78
CA ILE A 204 -11.19 -9.78 -13.12
C ILE A 204 -10.69 -8.60 -12.28
N ASP A 205 -9.58 -8.81 -11.61
CA ASP A 205 -8.90 -7.74 -10.88
C ASP A 205 -8.18 -6.78 -11.84
N VAL A 206 -8.49 -5.50 -11.72
CA VAL A 206 -7.85 -4.46 -12.53
C VAL A 206 -7.21 -3.41 -11.63
N THR A 207 -6.10 -2.85 -12.08
CA THR A 207 -5.46 -1.69 -11.47
C THR A 207 -5.56 -0.50 -12.40
N VAL A 208 -5.91 0.64 -11.84
CA VAL A 208 -5.94 1.92 -12.55
C VAL A 208 -4.88 2.82 -11.92
N PRO A 209 -3.69 2.95 -12.53
CA PRO A 209 -2.70 3.91 -12.06
C PRO A 209 -3.19 5.33 -12.34
N VAL A 210 -3.10 6.18 -11.32
CA VAL A 210 -3.49 7.58 -11.40
C VAL A 210 -2.31 8.44 -10.99
N LEU A 211 -1.92 9.35 -11.85
CA LEU A 211 -0.94 10.38 -11.52
C LEU A 211 -1.70 11.53 -10.84
N GLY A 212 -1.40 11.76 -9.56
CA GLY A 212 -2.13 12.69 -8.71
C GLY A 212 -1.88 14.16 -9.03
N GLY A 213 -2.66 15.05 -8.37
CA GLY A 213 -2.62 16.50 -8.50
C GLY A 213 -4.04 17.06 -8.56
N GLU A 214 -4.16 18.37 -8.77
CA GLU A 214 -5.47 19.03 -8.95
C GLU A 214 -6.20 18.50 -10.19
N ASN A 215 -5.44 18.08 -11.22
CA ASN A 215 -5.97 17.46 -12.43
C ASN A 215 -5.37 16.05 -12.58
N PRO A 216 -5.98 15.02 -11.94
CA PRO A 216 -5.42 13.68 -11.98
C PRO A 216 -5.47 13.07 -13.38
N VAL A 217 -4.38 12.42 -13.78
CA VAL A 217 -4.23 11.74 -15.06
C VAL A 217 -4.34 10.23 -14.87
N ILE A 218 -5.28 9.60 -15.57
CA ILE A 218 -5.42 8.14 -15.60
C ILE A 218 -4.45 7.58 -16.65
N LEU A 219 -3.53 6.71 -16.21
CA LEU A 219 -2.50 6.12 -17.08
C LEU A 219 -2.97 4.85 -17.84
N GLY A 220 -4.23 4.50 -17.73
CA GLY A 220 -4.83 3.34 -18.38
C GLY A 220 -5.12 2.19 -17.42
N LEU A 221 -5.87 1.20 -17.89
CA LEU A 221 -6.20 -0.01 -17.15
C LEU A 221 -5.09 -1.05 -17.31
N SER A 222 -4.68 -1.67 -16.19
CA SER A 222 -3.80 -2.83 -16.18
C SER A 222 -4.47 -4.00 -15.49
N LEU A 223 -4.35 -5.19 -16.06
CA LEU A 223 -4.74 -6.43 -15.39
C LEU A 223 -3.68 -6.78 -14.35
N ILE A 224 -4.08 -7.00 -13.10
CA ILE A 224 -3.14 -7.31 -12.00
C ILE A 224 -2.32 -8.56 -12.30
N HIS A 225 -2.88 -9.52 -13.03
CA HIS A 225 -2.20 -10.77 -13.41
C HIS A 225 -1.06 -10.61 -14.43
N ILE A 226 -0.96 -9.49 -15.13
CA ILE A 226 0.14 -9.25 -16.08
C ILE A 226 1.42 -8.88 -15.34
N SER A 227 1.31 -8.23 -14.18
CA SER A 227 2.46 -7.81 -13.37
C SER A 227 2.91 -8.81 -12.30
N GLU A 228 2.03 -9.74 -11.87
CA GLU A 228 2.33 -10.78 -10.87
C GLU A 228 1.73 -12.16 -11.23
N PRO A 229 2.21 -12.86 -12.26
CA PRO A 229 1.60 -14.12 -12.72
C PRO A 229 1.67 -15.28 -11.72
N THR A 230 2.36 -15.12 -10.59
CA THR A 230 2.66 -16.24 -9.68
C THR A 230 1.78 -16.32 -8.44
N ARG A 231 1.04 -15.29 -8.07
CA ARG A 231 0.29 -15.29 -6.79
C ARG A 231 -1.14 -15.80 -6.87
N LEU A 232 -1.79 -15.74 -8.02
CA LEU A 232 -3.21 -16.13 -8.18
C LEU A 232 -3.44 -17.46 -8.90
N ARG A 233 -2.40 -18.10 -9.47
CA ARG A 233 -2.49 -19.49 -9.98
C ARG A 233 -2.67 -20.56 -8.90
N ARG A 234 -2.70 -20.18 -7.61
CA ARG A 234 -2.91 -21.11 -6.49
C ARG A 234 -4.35 -21.13 -5.96
N ILE A 235 -5.28 -20.40 -6.57
CA ILE A 235 -6.68 -20.32 -6.11
C ILE A 235 -7.64 -20.95 -7.15
N SER A 236 -7.13 -21.54 -8.22
CA SER A 236 -7.94 -22.33 -9.19
C SER A 236 -7.73 -23.82 -9.02
#